data_426c06cd64ed252a241e3fc05d73f9e1
#
_entry.id   426c06cd64ed252a241e3fc05d73f9e1
#
_cell.length_a   1.000
_cell.length_b   1.000
_cell.length_c   1.000
_cell.angle_alpha   90.00
_cell.angle_beta   90.00
_cell.angle_gamma   90.00
#
_symmetry.space_group_name_H-M   'P 1'
#
loop_
_entity.id
_entity.type
_entity.pdbx_description
1 polymer ?
#
loop_
_entity_poly.entity_id
_entity_poly.type
_entity_poly.pdbx_seq_one_letter_code
_entity_poly.pdbx_strand_id
1 'polypeptide(L)'
;MGIFDNLRQQAPKAANTAQSGSKTVTVTFTRLPETFEEFAAMPQAALGTPFDTAAMTILALCFYPGDKELSLRMLDFLRGPRPLSGYDKSFIADRFRDSDYVPRSYFEGATPQNDYLPAEPYRVTVSENPYSYQNQGYATLYIRSGGADNPRSVQLRLAKDGRWYLWEQFVLVGIRQPESSNPWA
;
A
#
# COMPACT_ATOMS: atom_id res chain seq x y z
N MET A 1 15.47 -47.23 28.05
CA MET A 1 14.55 -46.61 27.09
C MET A 1 13.99 -45.37 27.76
N GLY A 2 14.49 -44.25 27.35
CA GLY A 2 14.19 -42.96 27.99
C GLY A 2 12.90 -42.36 27.46
N ILE A 3 12.11 -41.85 28.37
CA ILE A 3 10.82 -41.21 28.17
C ILE A 3 10.91 -39.92 27.28
N PHE A 4 12.09 -39.56 26.82
CA PHE A 4 12.37 -38.36 26.05
C PHE A 4 12.57 -38.53 24.53
N ASP A 5 12.47 -39.75 24.03
CA ASP A 5 12.68 -40.01 22.58
C ASP A 5 11.45 -39.71 21.71
N ASN A 6 10.26 -39.54 22.32
CA ASN A 6 9.02 -39.27 21.59
C ASN A 6 8.69 -37.79 21.37
N LEU A 7 9.48 -36.86 21.90
CA LEU A 7 9.24 -35.41 21.74
C LEU A 7 10.01 -34.78 20.58
N ARG A 8 10.82 -35.56 19.84
CA ARG A 8 11.59 -35.03 18.70
C ARG A 8 10.93 -35.18 17.33
N GLN A 9 9.72 -35.72 17.25
CA GLN A 9 9.09 -36.04 15.95
C GLN A 9 7.86 -35.21 15.59
N GLN A 10 7.52 -34.17 16.34
CA GLN A 10 6.41 -33.28 15.97
C GLN A 10 6.77 -31.80 16.16
N ALA A 11 7.85 -31.36 15.56
CA ALA A 11 7.95 -29.97 15.17
C ALA A 11 7.27 -29.85 13.79
N PRO A 12 6.18 -29.08 13.64
CA PRO A 12 5.74 -28.77 12.29
C PRO A 12 6.90 -28.03 11.61
N LYS A 13 7.45 -28.63 10.55
CA LYS A 13 8.26 -27.93 9.59
C LYS A 13 7.40 -26.76 9.10
N ALA A 14 7.64 -25.57 9.63
CA ALA A 14 7.25 -24.37 8.94
C ALA A 14 7.84 -24.49 7.54
N ALA A 15 6.98 -24.76 6.58
CA ALA A 15 7.34 -24.75 5.19
C ALA A 15 7.78 -23.31 4.89
N ASN A 16 9.08 -23.10 4.92
CA ASN A 16 9.72 -21.94 4.34
C ASN A 16 9.57 -22.11 2.82
N THR A 17 8.38 -21.86 2.30
CA THR A 17 8.19 -21.57 0.89
C THR A 17 8.77 -20.17 0.71
N ALA A 18 10.09 -20.13 0.54
CA ALA A 18 10.71 -19.03 -0.17
C ALA A 18 10.05 -19.02 -1.56
N GLN A 19 8.97 -18.27 -1.69
CA GLN A 19 8.44 -17.93 -3.00
C GLN A 19 9.50 -17.08 -3.66
N SER A 20 10.31 -17.68 -4.52
CA SER A 20 11.11 -16.96 -5.50
C SER A 20 10.14 -16.33 -6.49
N GLY A 21 9.47 -15.23 -6.08
CA GLY A 21 8.40 -14.64 -6.85
C GLY A 21 8.73 -13.26 -7.35
N SER A 22 8.44 -13.03 -8.61
CA SER A 22 8.18 -11.73 -9.21
C SER A 22 6.68 -11.57 -9.42
N LYS A 23 5.87 -11.88 -8.41
CA LYS A 23 4.42 -11.81 -8.50
C LYS A 23 3.99 -10.35 -8.66
N THR A 24 3.12 -10.11 -9.64
CA THR A 24 2.47 -8.83 -9.85
C THR A 24 0.95 -9.02 -9.75
N VAL A 25 0.29 -8.17 -8.96
CA VAL A 25 -1.15 -8.20 -8.74
C VAL A 25 -1.71 -6.84 -9.11
N THR A 26 -2.76 -6.83 -9.92
CA THR A 26 -3.55 -5.62 -10.18
C THR A 26 -4.79 -5.66 -9.30
N VAL A 27 -4.88 -4.73 -8.38
CA VAL A 27 -6.05 -4.55 -7.51
C VAL A 27 -7.00 -3.57 -8.19
N THR A 28 -8.23 -4.01 -8.40
CA THR A 28 -9.28 -3.22 -9.07
C THR A 28 -10.30 -2.72 -8.04
N PHE A 29 -10.58 -1.44 -8.08
CA PHE A 29 -11.66 -0.81 -7.33
C PHE A 29 -12.81 -0.51 -8.31
N THR A 30 -13.88 -1.26 -8.20
CA THR A 30 -15.05 -1.09 -9.09
C THR A 30 -15.83 0.17 -8.79
N ARG A 31 -15.72 0.66 -7.56
CA ARG A 31 -16.30 1.89 -7.08
C ARG A 31 -15.38 2.51 -6.01
N LEU A 32 -15.26 3.84 -6.00
CA LEU A 32 -14.60 4.56 -4.93
C LEU A 32 -15.57 4.74 -3.76
N PRO A 33 -15.10 4.57 -2.50
CA PRO A 33 -15.93 4.81 -1.33
C PRO A 33 -16.18 6.30 -1.14
N GLU A 34 -17.32 6.66 -0.59
CA GLU A 34 -17.66 8.04 -0.22
C GLU A 34 -17.52 8.27 1.30
N THR A 35 -17.55 7.19 2.07
CA THR A 35 -17.47 7.21 3.53
C THR A 35 -16.42 6.24 4.05
N PHE A 36 -16.05 6.39 5.32
CA PHE A 36 -15.17 5.43 5.98
C PHE A 36 -15.82 4.03 6.06
N GLU A 37 -17.10 3.97 6.31
CA GLU A 37 -17.86 2.72 6.42
C GLU A 37 -17.84 1.96 5.10
N GLU A 38 -17.99 2.65 3.98
CA GLU A 38 -17.86 2.06 2.65
C GLU A 38 -16.44 1.58 2.38
N PHE A 39 -15.43 2.36 2.76
CA PHE A 39 -14.02 1.97 2.66
C PHE A 39 -13.73 0.70 3.46
N ALA A 40 -14.17 0.65 4.71
CA ALA A 40 -13.97 -0.49 5.59
C ALA A 40 -14.77 -1.75 5.16
N ALA A 41 -15.81 -1.57 4.36
CA ALA A 41 -16.62 -2.65 3.80
C ALA A 41 -16.13 -3.18 2.44
N MET A 42 -15.11 -2.56 1.85
CA MET A 42 -14.54 -3.04 0.59
C MET A 42 -13.92 -4.44 0.76
N PRO A 43 -13.96 -5.31 -0.26
CA PRO A 43 -13.33 -6.65 -0.16
C PRO A 43 -11.86 -6.59 0.24
N GLN A 44 -11.10 -5.61 -0.28
CA GLN A 44 -9.69 -5.42 0.02
C GLN A 44 -9.44 -4.99 1.47
N ALA A 45 -10.44 -4.41 2.13
CA ALA A 45 -10.35 -4.00 3.55
C ALA A 45 -10.29 -5.19 4.53
N ALA A 46 -10.50 -6.41 4.05
CA ALA A 46 -10.20 -7.62 4.83
C ALA A 46 -8.70 -7.75 5.14
N LEU A 47 -7.83 -7.05 4.41
CA LEU A 47 -6.37 -7.02 4.58
C LEU A 47 -5.74 -8.42 4.56
N GLY A 48 -6.35 -9.34 3.81
CA GLY A 48 -5.94 -10.75 3.73
C GLY A 48 -4.65 -10.96 2.97
N THR A 49 -4.26 -10.00 2.12
CA THR A 49 -3.00 -10.03 1.38
C THR A 49 -2.26 -8.70 1.52
N PRO A 50 -0.92 -8.69 1.45
CA PRO A 50 -0.17 -7.44 1.49
C PRO A 50 -0.42 -6.56 0.26
N PHE A 51 -0.83 -7.16 -0.87
CA PHE A 51 -1.18 -6.45 -2.10
C PHE A 51 -2.44 -5.59 -1.92
N ASP A 52 -3.46 -6.12 -1.25
CA ASP A 52 -4.68 -5.39 -0.95
C ASP A 52 -4.39 -4.18 -0.07
N THR A 53 -3.62 -4.37 0.99
CA THR A 53 -3.27 -3.28 1.91
C THR A 53 -2.43 -2.20 1.21
N ALA A 54 -1.50 -2.60 0.35
CA ALA A 54 -0.71 -1.65 -0.44
C ALA A 54 -1.58 -0.80 -1.36
N ALA A 55 -2.52 -1.42 -2.09
CA ALA A 55 -3.45 -0.71 -2.96
C ALA A 55 -4.43 0.19 -2.19
N MET A 56 -4.96 -0.30 -1.06
CA MET A 56 -5.82 0.47 -0.17
C MET A 56 -5.10 1.68 0.44
N THR A 57 -3.79 1.60 0.64
CA THR A 57 -2.98 2.74 1.09
C THR A 57 -2.99 3.87 0.05
N ILE A 58 -2.83 3.54 -1.23
CA ILE A 58 -2.94 4.54 -2.31
C ILE A 58 -4.33 5.16 -2.33
N LEU A 59 -5.37 4.33 -2.25
CA LEU A 59 -6.75 4.81 -2.22
C LEU A 59 -6.99 5.77 -1.05
N ALA A 60 -6.58 5.41 0.16
CA ALA A 60 -6.72 6.25 1.35
C ALA A 60 -6.03 7.60 1.20
N LEU A 61 -4.82 7.63 0.64
CA LEU A 61 -4.07 8.86 0.40
C LEU A 61 -4.74 9.77 -0.63
N CYS A 62 -5.47 9.22 -1.61
CA CYS A 62 -6.20 10.01 -2.60
C CYS A 62 -7.29 10.89 -2.00
N PHE A 63 -7.81 10.56 -0.82
CA PHE A 63 -8.82 11.37 -0.12
C PHE A 63 -8.22 12.58 0.59
N TYR A 64 -6.91 12.59 0.86
CA TYR A 64 -6.27 13.62 1.69
C TYR A 64 -6.51 15.05 1.20
N PRO A 65 -6.43 15.38 -0.10
CA PRO A 65 -6.66 16.76 -0.57
C PRO A 65 -8.08 17.25 -0.35
N GLY A 66 -9.07 16.37 -0.46
CA GLY A 66 -10.50 16.73 -0.33
C GLY A 66 -11.05 16.58 1.08
N ASP A 67 -10.62 15.54 1.81
CA ASP A 67 -11.04 15.27 3.19
C ASP A 67 -9.88 14.65 3.96
N LYS A 68 -9.10 15.51 4.57
CA LYS A 68 -7.92 15.14 5.34
C LYS A 68 -8.26 14.19 6.51
N GLU A 69 -9.34 14.46 7.23
CA GLU A 69 -9.72 13.66 8.41
C GLU A 69 -10.16 12.25 8.00
N LEU A 70 -10.93 12.15 6.94
CA LEU A 70 -11.33 10.87 6.36
C LEU A 70 -10.11 10.06 5.92
N SER A 71 -9.18 10.68 5.18
CA SER A 71 -7.95 10.05 4.74
C SER A 71 -7.11 9.52 5.91
N LEU A 72 -6.90 10.33 6.95
CA LEU A 72 -6.15 9.92 8.13
C LEU A 72 -6.85 8.79 8.89
N ARG A 73 -8.18 8.79 8.98
CA ARG A 73 -8.96 7.71 9.58
C ARG A 73 -8.83 6.40 8.78
N MET A 74 -8.84 6.49 7.45
CA MET A 74 -8.59 5.34 6.56
C MET A 74 -7.19 4.78 6.75
N LEU A 75 -6.18 5.65 6.84
CA LEU A 75 -4.79 5.23 7.09
C LEU A 75 -4.62 4.59 8.46
N ASP A 76 -5.26 5.11 9.51
CA ASP A 76 -5.24 4.51 10.83
C ASP A 76 -5.86 3.10 10.82
N PHE A 77 -6.95 2.91 10.08
CA PHE A 77 -7.53 1.58 9.86
C PHE A 77 -6.53 0.62 9.20
N LEU A 78 -5.84 1.06 8.16
CA LEU A 78 -4.83 0.24 7.46
C LEU A 78 -3.60 -0.05 8.33
N ARG A 79 -3.27 0.82 9.28
CA ARG A 79 -2.16 0.63 10.22
C ARG A 79 -2.52 -0.24 11.41
N GLY A 80 -3.80 -0.38 11.71
CA GLY A 80 -4.32 -1.26 12.75
C GLY A 80 -3.75 -0.98 14.14
N PRO A 81 -2.98 -1.92 14.74
CA PRO A 81 -2.47 -1.75 16.10
C PRO A 81 -1.47 -0.58 16.29
N ARG A 82 -0.95 -0.02 15.20
CA ARG A 82 0.03 1.08 15.22
C ARG A 82 -0.51 2.27 14.42
N PRO A 83 -1.45 3.06 14.95
CA PRO A 83 -2.00 4.21 14.25
C PRO A 83 -0.93 5.27 13.94
N LEU A 84 -1.27 6.23 13.09
CA LEU A 84 -0.40 7.33 12.73
C LEU A 84 0.05 8.13 13.95
N SER A 85 1.36 8.34 14.07
CA SER A 85 1.93 9.26 15.04
C SER A 85 1.76 10.72 14.61
N GLY A 86 2.04 11.66 15.52
CA GLY A 86 2.10 13.07 15.16
C GLY A 86 3.14 13.37 14.08
N TYR A 87 4.27 12.67 14.11
CA TYR A 87 5.29 12.76 13.06
C TYR A 87 4.76 12.30 11.70
N ASP A 88 4.10 11.15 11.65
CA ASP A 88 3.51 10.61 10.41
C ASP A 88 2.52 11.61 9.80
N LYS A 89 1.64 12.19 10.63
CA LYS A 89 0.65 13.18 10.19
C LYS A 89 1.30 14.46 9.68
N SER A 90 2.35 14.93 10.34
CA SER A 90 3.12 16.10 9.91
C SER A 90 3.85 15.86 8.60
N PHE A 91 4.44 14.68 8.43
CA PHE A 91 5.10 14.27 7.21
C PHE A 91 4.11 14.23 6.04
N ILE A 92 2.95 13.60 6.22
CA ILE A 92 1.90 13.54 5.20
C ILE A 92 1.45 14.95 4.82
N ALA A 93 1.16 15.80 5.81
CA ALA A 93 0.75 17.18 5.57
C ALA A 93 1.78 17.98 4.77
N ASP A 94 3.06 17.81 5.08
CA ASP A 94 4.15 18.47 4.36
C ASP A 94 4.22 18.03 2.90
N ARG A 95 4.08 16.71 2.64
CA ARG A 95 4.11 16.16 1.28
C ARG A 95 2.93 16.58 0.42
N PHE A 96 1.77 16.81 1.01
CA PHE A 96 0.58 17.27 0.30
C PHE A 96 0.49 18.79 0.10
N ARG A 97 1.38 19.56 0.68
CA ARG A 97 1.30 21.04 0.63
C ARG A 97 1.17 21.59 -0.79
N ASP A 98 1.98 21.04 -1.73
CA ASP A 98 2.04 21.51 -3.12
C ASP A 98 1.91 20.35 -4.12
N SER A 99 1.45 19.18 -3.70
CA SER A 99 1.54 17.93 -4.48
C SER A 99 0.34 17.02 -4.27
N ASP A 100 -0.87 17.54 -4.46
CA ASP A 100 -2.13 16.81 -4.27
C ASP A 100 -2.34 15.65 -5.27
N TYR A 101 -1.61 15.69 -6.40
CA TYR A 101 -1.69 14.72 -7.49
C TYR A 101 -0.95 13.40 -7.19
N VAL A 102 -0.03 13.38 -6.23
CA VAL A 102 0.91 12.26 -6.06
C VAL A 102 0.22 10.91 -5.90
N PRO A 103 -0.80 10.72 -5.04
CA PRO A 103 -1.44 9.42 -4.91
C PRO A 103 -2.16 8.96 -6.19
N ARG A 104 -2.74 9.89 -6.96
CA ARG A 104 -3.42 9.55 -8.21
C ARG A 104 -2.49 8.96 -9.26
N SER A 105 -1.20 9.30 -9.20
CA SER A 105 -0.18 8.82 -10.13
C SER A 105 0.01 7.30 -10.13
N TYR A 106 -0.46 6.62 -9.08
CA TYR A 106 -0.36 5.17 -8.92
C TYR A 106 -1.52 4.39 -9.54
N PHE A 107 -2.57 5.07 -9.98
CA PHE A 107 -3.63 4.43 -10.75
C PHE A 107 -3.25 4.28 -12.21
N GLU A 108 -3.66 3.18 -12.83
CA GLU A 108 -3.44 2.96 -14.26
C GLU A 108 -4.04 4.10 -15.11
N GLY A 109 -3.32 4.50 -16.13
CA GLY A 109 -3.72 5.57 -17.06
C GLY A 109 -3.41 6.98 -16.57
N ALA A 110 -3.07 7.17 -15.29
CA ALA A 110 -2.68 8.47 -14.75
C ALA A 110 -1.23 8.82 -15.14
N THR A 111 -1.04 9.92 -15.83
CA THR A 111 0.25 10.40 -16.33
C THR A 111 0.40 11.92 -16.13
N PRO A 112 1.63 12.47 -16.16
CA PRO A 112 1.81 13.93 -16.12
C PRO A 112 1.08 14.66 -17.24
N GLN A 113 0.92 14.03 -18.41
CA GLN A 113 0.29 14.64 -19.59
C GLN A 113 -1.23 14.79 -19.46
N ASN A 114 -1.87 13.97 -18.64
CA ASN A 114 -3.33 14.03 -18.39
C ASN A 114 -3.69 14.49 -16.97
N ASP A 115 -2.80 15.23 -16.30
CA ASP A 115 -2.99 15.70 -14.92
C ASP A 115 -3.28 14.58 -13.91
N TYR A 116 -2.70 13.41 -14.16
CA TYR A 116 -2.92 12.21 -13.36
C TYR A 116 -4.39 11.81 -13.23
N LEU A 117 -5.13 11.92 -14.32
CA LEU A 117 -6.50 11.42 -14.40
C LEU A 117 -6.48 9.90 -14.60
N PRO A 118 -6.98 9.11 -13.61
CA PRO A 118 -6.99 7.66 -13.72
C PRO A 118 -7.95 7.15 -14.79
N ALA A 119 -7.61 5.99 -15.37
CA ALA A 119 -8.57 5.24 -16.20
C ALA A 119 -9.57 4.47 -15.32
N GLU A 120 -10.77 4.30 -15.82
CA GLU A 120 -11.78 3.46 -15.16
C GLU A 120 -11.85 2.08 -15.83
N PRO A 121 -12.08 1.00 -15.05
CA PRO A 121 -12.14 0.98 -13.58
C PRO A 121 -10.79 1.28 -12.95
N TYR A 122 -10.80 1.82 -11.71
CA TYR A 122 -9.59 2.22 -11.00
C TYR A 122 -8.76 1.01 -10.63
N ARG A 123 -7.49 0.98 -11.07
CA ARG A 123 -6.56 -0.14 -10.85
C ARG A 123 -5.23 0.35 -10.32
N VAL A 124 -4.71 -0.41 -9.35
CA VAL A 124 -3.36 -0.22 -8.81
C VAL A 124 -2.58 -1.50 -9.01
N THR A 125 -1.44 -1.40 -9.68
CA THR A 125 -0.56 -2.54 -9.93
C THR A 125 0.56 -2.59 -8.90
N VAL A 126 0.57 -3.67 -8.12
CA VAL A 126 1.49 -3.91 -7.01
C VAL A 126 2.34 -5.13 -7.33
N SER A 127 3.64 -5.03 -7.17
CA SER A 127 4.58 -6.11 -7.45
C SER A 127 5.47 -6.43 -6.26
N GLU A 128 5.90 -7.67 -6.20
CA GLU A 128 6.98 -8.14 -5.32
C GLU A 128 8.26 -8.37 -6.11
N ASN A 129 9.37 -8.52 -5.41
CA ASN A 129 10.64 -8.95 -5.94
C ASN A 129 11.21 -10.08 -5.04
N PRO A 130 12.35 -10.71 -5.38
CA PRO A 130 12.93 -11.80 -4.58
C PRO A 130 13.24 -11.44 -3.12
N TYR A 131 13.32 -10.15 -2.78
CA TYR A 131 13.65 -9.67 -1.43
C TYR A 131 12.43 -9.18 -0.65
N SER A 132 11.24 -9.22 -1.24
CA SER A 132 10.01 -8.66 -0.63
C SER A 132 9.69 -9.24 0.74
N TYR A 133 10.02 -10.53 0.97
CA TYR A 133 9.75 -11.24 2.24
C TYR A 133 11.03 -11.62 2.99
N GLN A 134 12.12 -10.91 2.75
CA GLN A 134 13.41 -11.18 3.40
C GLN A 134 13.34 -11.11 4.92
N ASN A 135 12.52 -10.20 5.46
CA ASN A 135 12.31 -10.07 6.89
C ASN A 135 11.01 -10.80 7.29
N GLN A 136 11.12 -11.75 8.22
CA GLN A 136 9.98 -12.53 8.68
C GLN A 136 8.85 -11.63 9.22
N GLY A 137 7.62 -11.86 8.75
CA GLY A 137 6.44 -11.09 9.14
C GLY A 137 6.32 -9.74 8.47
N TYR A 138 7.22 -9.39 7.55
CA TYR A 138 7.15 -8.16 6.75
C TYR A 138 7.09 -8.48 5.26
N ALA A 139 6.42 -7.60 4.52
CA ALA A 139 6.45 -7.60 3.07
C ALA A 139 6.80 -6.19 2.58
N THR A 140 7.81 -6.07 1.72
CA THR A 140 8.10 -4.83 0.99
C THR A 140 7.61 -5.01 -0.43
N LEU A 141 6.58 -4.26 -0.80
CA LEU A 141 5.98 -4.30 -2.13
C LEU A 141 6.23 -2.99 -2.87
N TYR A 142 6.07 -3.04 -4.17
CA TYR A 142 6.41 -1.96 -5.08
C TYR A 142 5.21 -1.58 -5.94
N ILE A 143 4.90 -0.29 -6.01
CA ILE A 143 3.76 0.23 -6.75
C ILE A 143 4.27 1.12 -7.87
N ARG A 144 3.86 0.84 -9.10
CA ARG A 144 4.23 1.63 -10.26
C ARG A 144 3.45 2.93 -10.30
N SER A 145 4.14 4.02 -10.59
CA SER A 145 3.55 5.34 -10.80
C SER A 145 3.76 5.80 -12.24
N GLY A 146 2.76 6.43 -12.84
CA GLY A 146 2.92 7.10 -14.15
C GLY A 146 3.84 8.32 -14.11
N GLY A 147 4.18 8.80 -12.92
CA GLY A 147 5.03 9.97 -12.70
C GLY A 147 6.46 9.66 -12.23
N ALA A 148 6.88 8.39 -12.22
CA ALA A 148 8.22 8.01 -11.79
C ALA A 148 8.79 6.89 -12.64
N ASP A 149 10.12 6.91 -12.84
CA ASP A 149 10.81 5.88 -13.64
C ASP A 149 10.91 4.56 -12.88
N ASN A 150 11.03 4.63 -11.56
CA ASN A 150 11.08 3.45 -10.69
C ASN A 150 9.85 3.38 -9.79
N PRO A 151 9.35 2.19 -9.46
CA PRO A 151 8.25 2.04 -8.54
C PRO A 151 8.61 2.54 -7.13
N ARG A 152 7.60 2.87 -6.36
CA ARG A 152 7.73 3.27 -4.96
C ARG A 152 7.34 2.13 -4.04
N SER A 153 8.00 2.04 -2.90
CA SER A 153 7.79 0.95 -1.97
C SER A 153 6.77 1.25 -0.89
N VAL A 154 6.09 0.18 -0.48
CA VAL A 154 5.23 0.14 0.70
C VAL A 154 5.64 -1.08 1.52
N GLN A 155 5.79 -0.91 2.82
CA GLN A 155 6.10 -1.99 3.73
C GLN A 155 4.87 -2.36 4.55
N LEU A 156 4.55 -3.65 4.58
CA LEU A 156 3.41 -4.22 5.27
C LEU A 156 3.92 -5.16 6.37
N ARG A 157 3.11 -5.32 7.42
CA ARG A 157 3.40 -6.23 8.53
C ARG A 157 2.26 -7.19 8.76
N LEU A 158 2.58 -8.48 8.82
CA LEU A 158 1.64 -9.52 9.19
C LEU A 158 1.43 -9.51 10.71
N ALA A 159 0.19 -9.36 11.14
CA ALA A 159 -0.18 -9.46 12.54
C ALA A 159 -0.64 -10.88 12.89
N LYS A 160 -0.74 -11.16 14.19
CA LYS A 160 -1.17 -12.46 14.71
C LYS A 160 -2.62 -12.85 14.34
N ASP A 161 -3.43 -11.87 13.94
CA ASP A 161 -4.80 -12.08 13.45
C ASP A 161 -4.86 -12.51 11.97
N GLY A 162 -3.69 -12.66 11.32
CA GLY A 162 -3.56 -13.05 9.91
C GLY A 162 -3.72 -11.91 8.92
N ARG A 163 -3.88 -10.69 9.37
CA ARG A 163 -4.01 -9.51 8.50
C ARG A 163 -2.67 -8.84 8.25
N TRP A 164 -2.56 -8.27 7.04
CA TRP A 164 -1.43 -7.45 6.64
C TRP A 164 -1.75 -5.98 6.86
N TYR A 165 -1.07 -5.33 7.80
CA TYR A 165 -1.24 -3.92 8.10
C TYR A 165 -0.16 -3.08 7.46
N LEU A 166 -0.48 -1.82 7.14
CA LEU A 166 0.48 -0.83 6.67
C LEU A 166 1.52 -0.55 7.77
N TRP A 167 2.79 -0.78 7.47
CA TRP A 167 3.89 -0.48 8.37
C TRP A 167 4.54 0.86 8.04
N GLU A 168 5.05 1.02 6.82
CA GLU A 168 5.64 2.25 6.30
C GLU A 168 5.25 2.43 4.83
N GLN A 169 5.23 3.70 4.36
CA GLN A 169 5.00 4.00 2.96
C GLN A 169 6.02 5.04 2.45
N PHE A 170 6.46 4.87 1.21
CA PHE A 170 7.41 5.75 0.55
C PHE A 170 6.87 6.27 -0.79
N VAL A 171 5.54 6.36 -0.88
CA VAL A 171 4.82 6.68 -2.13
C VAL A 171 4.62 8.18 -2.36
N LEU A 172 4.90 9.02 -1.35
CA LEU A 172 4.65 10.47 -1.41
C LEU A 172 5.85 11.30 -1.89
N VAL A 173 6.87 10.67 -2.49
CA VAL A 173 8.10 11.35 -2.87
C VAL A 173 8.51 11.05 -4.32
N GLY A 174 9.11 12.03 -4.97
CA GLY A 174 9.76 11.86 -6.26
C GLY A 174 8.81 11.55 -7.42
N ILE A 175 7.60 12.10 -7.41
CA ILE A 175 6.63 12.01 -8.50
C ILE A 175 6.69 13.31 -9.30
N ARG A 176 6.80 13.20 -10.63
CA ARG A 176 6.83 14.36 -11.54
C ARG A 176 5.54 15.18 -11.40
N GLN A 177 5.68 16.51 -11.44
CA GLN A 177 4.52 17.41 -11.47
C GLN A 177 3.72 17.25 -12.77
N PRO A 178 2.42 17.54 -12.78
CA PRO A 178 1.62 17.59 -14.01
C PRO A 178 2.20 18.57 -15.01
N GLU A 179 2.13 18.25 -16.30
CA GLU A 179 2.61 19.17 -17.36
C GLU A 179 1.87 20.50 -17.35
N SER A 180 0.57 20.50 -17.04
CA SER A 180 -0.24 21.71 -16.96
C SER A 180 0.25 22.72 -15.90
N SER A 181 0.92 22.24 -14.85
CA SER A 181 1.51 23.07 -13.80
C SER A 181 3.01 23.35 -14.01
N ASN A 182 3.62 22.77 -15.04
CA ASN A 182 5.03 22.97 -15.35
C ASN A 182 5.19 24.13 -16.35
N PRO A 183 5.74 25.30 -15.95
CA PRO A 183 5.91 26.44 -16.85
C PRO A 183 6.93 26.20 -17.96
N TRP A 184 7.68 25.10 -17.90
CA TRP A 184 8.73 24.76 -18.87
C TRP A 184 8.39 23.53 -19.72
N ALA A 185 7.18 22.98 -19.62
CA ALA A 185 6.74 21.84 -20.42
C ALA A 185 6.32 22.24 -21.83
#